data_a8c1bf616ecad5c5c70b3e4d885790ec
#
_entry.id   a8c1bf616ecad5c5c70b3e4d885790ec
#
_cell.length_a   1.000
_cell.length_b   1.000
_cell.length_c   1.000
_cell.angle_alpha   90.00
_cell.angle_beta   90.00
_cell.angle_gamma   90.00
#
_symmetry.space_group_name_H-M   'P 1'
#
loop_
_entity.id
_entity.type
_entity.pdbx_description
1 polymer ?
#
loop_
_entity_poly.entity_id
_entity_poly.type
_entity_poly.pdbx_seq_one_letter_code
_entity_poly.pdbx_strand_id
1 'polypeptide(L)'
;RVLFRSVKSQIITEAAAGETVDVLETMDKWSRVRTADGYIGYVENRKLEAGEQVAPVSTFEAPVYTSISMDGKVRLGFHQVTRQEGNNTLEDYASNARGMNVIVPTWFNVVSSDGTYTSLASKDYVDKAHDMGLKVWAMVENVSTQESIKNLNTKTLMSSTSTRKKLIEKLMNEADTYGFDGFNLDFESLKAEAGPHYVQFIREMSVACRNKGL
;
A
#
# COMPACT_ATOMS: atom_id res chain seq x y z
N ARG A 1 -14.29 -20.88 6.33
CA ARG A 1 -15.46 -20.11 6.76
C ARG A 1 -15.04 -18.96 7.68
N VAL A 2 -15.75 -17.91 7.66
CA VAL A 2 -15.64 -16.53 8.12
C VAL A 2 -15.10 -16.32 9.53
N LEU A 3 -14.04 -15.54 9.69
CA LEU A 3 -13.45 -15.16 10.96
C LEU A 3 -14.13 -13.90 11.54
N PHE A 4 -15.02 -14.07 12.52
CA PHE A 4 -15.70 -12.94 13.16
C PHE A 4 -16.17 -13.29 14.59
N ARG A 5 -16.25 -12.31 15.48
CA ARG A 5 -16.65 -12.49 16.89
C ARG A 5 -18.18 -12.57 17.10
N SER A 6 -18.97 -12.19 16.12
CA SER A 6 -20.43 -12.30 16.13
C SER A 6 -20.95 -12.24 14.70
N VAL A 7 -22.15 -12.75 14.47
CA VAL A 7 -22.83 -12.73 13.16
C VAL A 7 -23.04 -11.33 12.57
N LYS A 8 -22.82 -10.28 13.38
CA LYS A 8 -22.90 -8.87 12.97
C LYS A 8 -21.52 -8.22 12.79
N SER A 9 -20.43 -8.94 13.08
CA SER A 9 -19.08 -8.41 12.92
C SER A 9 -18.63 -8.47 11.47
N GLN A 10 -17.71 -7.60 11.11
CA GLN A 10 -17.10 -7.62 9.78
C GLN A 10 -16.37 -8.95 9.54
N ILE A 11 -16.58 -9.54 8.38
CA ILE A 11 -15.83 -10.69 7.90
C ILE A 11 -14.42 -10.24 7.57
N ILE A 12 -13.40 -10.86 8.18
CA ILE A 12 -12.00 -10.54 7.95
C ILE A 12 -11.48 -11.37 6.77
N THR A 13 -11.74 -12.68 6.79
CA THR A 13 -11.38 -13.61 5.73
C THR A 13 -12.27 -14.85 5.81
N GLU A 14 -12.21 -15.71 4.82
CA GLU A 14 -12.92 -17.00 4.80
C GLU A 14 -11.90 -18.14 4.78
N ALA A 15 -12.06 -19.10 5.69
CA ALA A 15 -11.33 -20.35 5.67
C ALA A 15 -12.19 -21.45 5.02
N ALA A 16 -11.62 -22.22 4.11
CA ALA A 16 -12.30 -23.35 3.48
C ALA A 16 -12.54 -24.51 4.47
N ALA A 17 -13.45 -25.42 4.14
CA ALA A 17 -13.63 -26.65 4.92
C ALA A 17 -12.37 -27.53 4.78
N GLY A 18 -11.81 -27.99 5.91
CA GLY A 18 -10.57 -28.77 5.95
C GLY A 18 -9.28 -27.94 5.99
N GLU A 19 -9.39 -26.62 5.94
CA GLU A 19 -8.24 -25.74 6.11
C GLU A 19 -7.80 -25.74 7.59
N THR A 20 -6.49 -25.81 7.82
CA THR A 20 -5.89 -25.81 9.13
C THR A 20 -5.70 -24.38 9.63
N VAL A 21 -6.03 -24.14 10.91
CA VAL A 21 -5.81 -22.87 11.58
C VAL A 21 -5.11 -23.08 12.93
N ASP A 22 -4.26 -22.13 13.33
CA ASP A 22 -3.68 -22.13 14.67
C ASP A 22 -4.68 -21.58 15.67
N VAL A 23 -4.99 -22.33 16.72
CA VAL A 23 -5.81 -21.83 17.82
C VAL A 23 -4.94 -21.06 18.81
N LEU A 24 -5.14 -19.76 18.90
CA LEU A 24 -4.39 -18.86 19.79
C LEU A 24 -5.00 -18.76 21.17
N GLU A 25 -6.34 -18.88 21.27
CA GLU A 25 -7.09 -18.76 22.51
C GLU A 25 -8.44 -19.47 22.35
N THR A 26 -8.83 -20.26 23.33
CA THR A 26 -10.14 -20.92 23.37
C THR A 26 -11.03 -20.22 24.40
N MET A 27 -12.23 -19.82 23.98
CA MET A 27 -13.28 -19.24 24.81
C MET A 27 -14.52 -20.17 24.80
N ASP A 28 -15.56 -19.81 25.54
CA ASP A 28 -16.75 -20.65 25.73
C ASP A 28 -17.39 -21.12 24.40
N LYS A 29 -17.65 -20.20 23.47
CA LYS A 29 -18.32 -20.52 22.19
C LYS A 29 -17.47 -20.22 20.95
N TRP A 30 -16.37 -19.52 21.11
CA TRP A 30 -15.51 -19.04 20.04
C TRP A 30 -14.05 -19.32 20.38
N SER A 31 -13.26 -19.57 19.36
CA SER A 31 -11.80 -19.56 19.48
C SER A 31 -11.22 -18.43 18.62
N ARG A 32 -10.22 -17.76 19.17
CA ARG A 32 -9.36 -16.86 18.43
C ARG A 32 -8.35 -17.69 17.66
N VAL A 33 -8.33 -17.53 16.36
CA VAL A 33 -7.49 -18.35 15.47
C VAL A 33 -6.66 -17.50 14.54
N ARG A 34 -5.58 -18.07 14.02
CA ARG A 34 -4.76 -17.51 12.96
C ARG A 34 -4.76 -18.46 11.76
N THR A 35 -5.03 -17.95 10.58
CA THR A 35 -4.93 -18.69 9.31
C THR A 35 -3.47 -18.80 8.87
N ALA A 36 -3.19 -19.68 7.90
CA ALA A 36 -1.86 -19.83 7.30
C ALA A 36 -1.32 -18.53 6.70
N ASP A 37 -2.19 -17.69 6.12
CA ASP A 37 -1.85 -16.36 5.55
C ASP A 37 -1.70 -15.28 6.63
N GLY A 38 -1.81 -15.63 7.93
CA GLY A 38 -1.57 -14.72 9.05
C GLY A 38 -2.78 -13.88 9.48
N TYR A 39 -3.98 -14.08 8.93
CA TYR A 39 -5.18 -13.42 9.43
C TYR A 39 -5.56 -13.92 10.82
N ILE A 40 -5.85 -13.00 11.73
CA ILE A 40 -6.31 -13.33 13.09
C ILE A 40 -7.77 -12.92 13.23
N GLY A 41 -8.61 -13.84 13.67
CA GLY A 41 -10.02 -13.60 13.89
C GLY A 41 -10.64 -14.67 14.79
N TYR A 42 -11.97 -14.78 14.82
CA TYR A 42 -12.69 -15.70 15.69
C TYR A 42 -13.55 -16.66 14.87
N VAL A 43 -13.50 -17.94 15.24
CA VAL A 43 -14.32 -19.03 14.67
C VAL A 43 -15.13 -19.67 15.80
N GLU A 44 -16.38 -20.05 15.51
CA GLU A 44 -17.20 -20.83 16.46
C GLU A 44 -16.54 -22.18 16.76
N ASN A 45 -16.43 -22.56 18.04
CA ASN A 45 -15.79 -23.82 18.44
C ASN A 45 -16.39 -25.05 17.76
N ARG A 46 -17.71 -25.07 17.53
CA ARG A 46 -18.41 -26.14 16.80
C ARG A 46 -17.99 -26.32 15.34
N LYS A 47 -17.20 -25.41 14.81
CA LYS A 47 -16.67 -25.42 13.45
C LYS A 47 -15.22 -25.87 13.38
N LEU A 48 -14.60 -26.08 14.52
CA LEU A 48 -13.23 -26.55 14.67
C LEU A 48 -13.24 -28.01 15.04
N GLU A 49 -12.42 -28.80 14.39
CA GLU A 49 -12.07 -30.15 14.78
C GLU A 49 -10.65 -30.14 15.34
N ALA A 50 -10.39 -30.95 16.38
CA ALA A 50 -9.04 -31.05 16.91
C ALA A 50 -8.13 -31.71 15.85
N GLY A 51 -7.15 -30.95 15.38
CA GLY A 51 -6.07 -31.47 14.54
C GLY A 51 -4.92 -32.00 15.39
N GLU A 52 -3.91 -32.56 14.74
CA GLU A 52 -2.65 -32.89 15.40
C GLU A 52 -2.01 -31.64 15.96
N GLN A 53 -1.50 -31.71 17.18
CA GLN A 53 -0.71 -30.63 17.77
C GLN A 53 0.66 -30.63 17.09
N VAL A 54 0.77 -29.88 15.99
CA VAL A 54 2.04 -29.69 15.31
C VAL A 54 2.80 -28.57 16.03
N ALA A 55 4.00 -28.89 16.52
CA ALA A 55 4.90 -27.86 17.00
C ALA A 55 5.13 -26.86 15.83
N PRO A 56 4.95 -25.54 16.05
CA PRO A 56 5.13 -24.58 14.99
C PRO A 56 6.58 -24.63 14.50
N VAL A 57 6.78 -25.22 13.34
CA VAL A 57 8.04 -25.13 12.61
C VAL A 57 7.95 -23.86 11.79
N SER A 58 8.85 -22.93 12.04
CA SER A 58 8.95 -21.75 11.18
C SER A 58 9.41 -22.20 9.80
N THR A 59 8.52 -22.13 8.83
CA THR A 59 8.85 -22.25 7.41
C THR A 59 9.21 -20.88 6.80
N PHE A 60 9.42 -19.87 7.66
CA PHE A 60 9.78 -18.54 7.22
C PHE A 60 11.18 -18.57 6.61
N GLU A 61 11.25 -18.48 5.32
CA GLU A 61 12.45 -18.10 4.59
C GLU A 61 12.46 -16.58 4.49
N ALA A 62 13.49 -15.96 5.06
CA ALA A 62 13.65 -14.51 4.94
C ALA A 62 13.78 -14.16 3.44
N PRO A 63 12.89 -13.31 2.90
CA PRO A 63 13.03 -12.92 1.51
C PRO A 63 14.37 -12.24 1.30
N VAL A 64 15.12 -12.69 0.30
CA VAL A 64 16.34 -12.00 -0.13
C VAL A 64 15.90 -10.79 -0.96
N TYR A 65 15.89 -9.62 -0.32
CA TYR A 65 15.65 -8.38 -1.02
C TYR A 65 16.93 -7.93 -1.73
N THR A 66 16.95 -8.00 -3.05
CA THR A 66 17.90 -7.19 -3.81
C THR A 66 17.48 -5.73 -3.61
N SER A 67 18.31 -4.94 -2.93
CA SER A 67 18.04 -3.51 -2.83
C SER A 67 18.12 -2.89 -4.22
N ILE A 68 17.01 -2.27 -4.65
CA ILE A 68 17.00 -1.39 -5.81
C ILE A 68 17.59 -0.07 -5.29
N SER A 69 18.76 0.27 -5.73
CA SER A 69 19.46 1.49 -5.35
C SER A 69 19.85 2.27 -6.59
N MET A 70 19.84 3.59 -6.47
CA MET A 70 20.44 4.46 -7.47
C MET A 70 21.94 4.60 -7.19
N ASP A 71 22.72 4.71 -8.24
CA ASP A 71 24.13 5.07 -8.11
C ASP A 71 24.26 6.49 -7.55
N GLY A 72 24.92 6.60 -6.41
CA GLY A 72 25.16 7.87 -5.73
C GLY A 72 23.99 8.35 -4.86
N LYS A 73 23.98 9.64 -4.56
CA LYS A 73 22.96 10.26 -3.68
C LYS A 73 21.69 10.59 -4.46
N VAL A 74 20.54 10.31 -3.85
CA VAL A 74 19.25 10.82 -4.33
C VAL A 74 19.19 12.33 -4.08
N ARG A 75 18.95 13.09 -5.15
CA ARG A 75 18.72 14.53 -5.15
C ARG A 75 17.38 14.78 -5.80
N LEU A 76 16.37 14.90 -4.95
CA LEU A 76 14.97 14.88 -5.30
C LEU A 76 14.39 16.29 -5.31
N GLY A 77 13.54 16.59 -6.30
CA GLY A 77 12.72 17.79 -6.35
C GLY A 77 11.24 17.44 -6.46
N PHE A 78 10.39 18.15 -5.70
CA PHE A 78 8.94 18.02 -5.81
C PHE A 78 8.41 18.96 -6.90
N HIS A 79 7.57 18.44 -7.78
CA HIS A 79 6.86 19.23 -8.79
C HIS A 79 5.37 19.22 -8.49
N GLN A 80 4.86 20.36 -8.03
CA GLN A 80 3.44 20.51 -7.70
C GLN A 80 2.60 20.56 -8.97
N VAL A 81 1.88 19.48 -9.26
CA VAL A 81 0.93 19.34 -10.36
C VAL A 81 -0.47 19.36 -9.78
N THR A 82 -1.24 20.41 -10.00
CA THR A 82 -2.59 20.60 -9.44
C THR A 82 -3.72 20.35 -10.45
N ARG A 83 -3.37 20.20 -11.73
CA ARG A 83 -4.27 19.92 -12.86
C ARG A 83 -3.47 19.30 -13.99
N GLN A 84 -4.15 18.64 -14.93
CA GLN A 84 -3.49 17.87 -15.99
C GLN A 84 -2.51 18.73 -16.83
N GLU A 85 -2.86 19.98 -17.10
CA GLU A 85 -2.00 20.91 -17.86
C GLU A 85 -0.71 21.28 -17.12
N GLY A 86 -0.69 21.14 -15.78
CA GLY A 86 0.50 21.36 -14.96
C GLY A 86 1.66 20.44 -15.33
N ASN A 87 1.38 19.27 -15.89
CA ASN A 87 2.42 18.37 -16.37
C ASN A 87 3.31 19.00 -17.47
N ASN A 88 2.78 19.95 -18.23
CA ASN A 88 3.52 20.61 -19.31
C ASN A 88 4.59 21.59 -18.80
N THR A 89 4.63 21.89 -17.51
CA THR A 89 5.62 22.81 -16.92
C THR A 89 6.90 22.11 -16.42
N LEU A 90 7.06 20.80 -16.66
CA LEU A 90 8.22 20.02 -16.23
C LEU A 90 9.54 20.64 -16.70
N GLU A 91 9.64 20.98 -17.98
CA GLU A 91 10.87 21.50 -18.58
C GLU A 91 11.26 22.84 -17.96
N ASP A 92 10.31 23.75 -17.78
CA ASP A 92 10.54 25.06 -17.13
C ASP A 92 10.99 24.88 -15.68
N TYR A 93 10.42 23.91 -14.97
CA TYR A 93 10.74 23.62 -13.58
C TYR A 93 12.12 22.99 -13.44
N ALA A 94 12.43 21.98 -14.27
CA ALA A 94 13.62 21.15 -14.11
C ALA A 94 14.87 21.77 -14.78
N SER A 95 14.73 22.61 -15.80
CA SER A 95 15.86 23.19 -16.55
C SER A 95 16.83 23.99 -15.68
N ASN A 96 16.34 24.58 -14.60
CA ASN A 96 17.12 25.37 -13.65
C ASN A 96 17.61 24.55 -12.43
N ALA A 97 17.15 23.31 -12.26
CA ALA A 97 17.50 22.46 -11.12
C ALA A 97 18.76 21.65 -11.38
N ARG A 98 19.93 22.23 -11.05
CA ARG A 98 21.20 21.55 -11.26
C ARG A 98 21.42 20.41 -10.28
N GLY A 99 21.80 19.26 -10.81
CA GLY A 99 22.17 18.07 -10.03
C GLY A 99 21.00 17.26 -9.47
N MET A 100 19.77 17.60 -9.78
CA MET A 100 18.59 16.77 -9.51
C MET A 100 18.66 15.48 -10.34
N ASN A 101 18.27 14.35 -9.75
CA ASN A 101 18.21 13.05 -10.43
C ASN A 101 16.87 12.32 -10.23
N VAL A 102 16.01 12.88 -9.38
CA VAL A 102 14.64 12.39 -9.17
C VAL A 102 13.67 13.56 -9.17
N ILE A 103 12.58 13.43 -9.89
CA ILE A 103 11.45 14.37 -9.86
C ILE A 103 10.23 13.68 -9.27
N VAL A 104 9.51 14.37 -8.38
CA VAL A 104 8.32 13.85 -7.70
C VAL A 104 7.12 14.71 -8.04
N PRO A 105 6.35 14.32 -9.07
CA PRO A 105 5.08 14.99 -9.35
C PRO A 105 3.99 14.58 -8.36
N THR A 106 3.15 15.53 -7.95
CA THR A 106 2.02 15.33 -7.02
C THR A 106 0.80 14.78 -7.77
N TRP A 107 0.82 13.51 -8.14
CA TRP A 107 -0.15 12.95 -9.07
C TRP A 107 -1.34 12.23 -8.45
N PHE A 108 -1.12 11.48 -7.37
CA PHE A 108 -2.15 10.61 -6.82
C PHE A 108 -2.64 11.14 -5.47
N ASN A 109 -3.88 11.60 -5.44
CA ASN A 109 -4.51 12.03 -4.19
C ASN A 109 -5.60 11.05 -3.78
N VAL A 110 -5.39 10.37 -2.66
CA VAL A 110 -6.37 9.44 -2.09
C VAL A 110 -7.52 10.25 -1.50
N VAL A 111 -8.74 10.01 -1.98
CA VAL A 111 -9.92 10.82 -1.64
C VAL A 111 -10.96 10.07 -0.81
N SER A 112 -10.83 8.75 -0.66
CA SER A 112 -11.82 7.95 0.08
C SER A 112 -11.17 6.80 0.84
N SER A 113 -11.81 6.40 1.94
CA SER A 113 -11.39 5.30 2.81
C SER A 113 -11.49 3.91 2.18
N ASP A 114 -12.06 3.79 0.99
CA ASP A 114 -12.09 2.56 0.18
C ASP A 114 -10.88 2.42 -0.77
N GLY A 115 -9.94 3.38 -0.72
CA GLY A 115 -8.76 3.44 -1.59
C GLY A 115 -9.04 4.05 -2.98
N THR A 116 -10.12 4.82 -3.12
CA THR A 116 -10.33 5.64 -4.32
C THR A 116 -9.38 6.85 -4.29
N TYR A 117 -8.76 7.15 -5.41
CA TYR A 117 -7.86 8.30 -5.59
C TYR A 117 -8.15 9.01 -6.92
N THR A 118 -7.70 10.25 -7.04
CA THR A 118 -7.61 10.98 -8.30
C THR A 118 -6.20 10.85 -8.86
N SER A 119 -6.06 10.86 -10.18
CA SER A 119 -4.77 10.73 -10.88
C SER A 119 -4.57 11.89 -11.85
N LEU A 120 -3.38 12.46 -11.84
CA LEU A 120 -2.89 13.44 -12.81
C LEU A 120 -1.68 12.89 -13.59
N ALA A 121 -1.44 11.57 -13.51
CA ALA A 121 -0.31 10.94 -14.17
C ALA A 121 -0.31 11.18 -15.69
N SER A 122 0.88 11.30 -16.26
CA SER A 122 1.08 11.60 -17.67
C SER A 122 2.28 10.82 -18.21
N LYS A 123 2.04 10.03 -19.25
CA LYS A 123 3.12 9.32 -19.93
C LYS A 123 4.10 10.26 -20.60
N ASP A 124 3.59 11.32 -21.25
CA ASP A 124 4.40 12.37 -21.87
C ASP A 124 5.37 13.03 -20.88
N TYR A 125 4.90 13.25 -19.64
CA TYR A 125 5.74 13.76 -18.56
C TYR A 125 6.87 12.79 -18.22
N VAL A 126 6.56 11.48 -18.07
CA VAL A 126 7.56 10.46 -17.76
C VAL A 126 8.60 10.37 -18.86
N ASP A 127 8.17 10.33 -20.13
CA ASP A 127 9.06 10.24 -21.28
C ASP A 127 10.01 11.46 -21.31
N LYS A 128 9.49 12.68 -21.13
CA LYS A 128 10.31 13.91 -21.05
C LYS A 128 11.26 13.91 -19.87
N ALA A 129 10.83 13.47 -18.68
CA ALA A 129 11.70 13.39 -17.51
C ALA A 129 12.86 12.41 -17.76
N HIS A 130 12.58 11.25 -18.37
CA HIS A 130 13.59 10.27 -18.73
C HIS A 130 14.57 10.83 -19.79
N ASP A 131 14.09 11.57 -20.79
CA ASP A 131 14.94 12.26 -21.78
C ASP A 131 15.88 13.29 -21.12
N MET A 132 15.44 13.90 -20.00
CA MET A 132 16.26 14.80 -19.16
C MET A 132 17.19 14.06 -18.19
N GLY A 133 17.17 12.72 -18.16
CA GLY A 133 17.95 11.89 -17.26
C GLY A 133 17.43 11.85 -15.82
N LEU A 134 16.15 12.18 -15.60
CA LEU A 134 15.48 12.18 -14.31
C LEU A 134 14.68 10.87 -14.11
N LYS A 135 14.76 10.30 -12.93
CA LYS A 135 13.82 9.30 -12.46
C LYS A 135 12.53 9.97 -11.98
N VAL A 136 11.39 9.34 -12.20
CA VAL A 136 10.08 9.84 -11.78
C VAL A 136 9.56 8.98 -10.61
N TRP A 137 9.40 9.58 -9.44
CA TRP A 137 8.73 8.95 -8.29
C TRP A 137 7.38 9.61 -8.06
N ALA A 138 6.32 8.94 -8.45
CA ALA A 138 4.97 9.48 -8.37
C ALA A 138 4.52 9.64 -6.90
N MET A 139 4.11 10.84 -6.49
CA MET A 139 3.59 11.08 -5.15
C MET A 139 2.21 10.49 -4.98
N VAL A 140 2.00 9.84 -3.83
CA VAL A 140 0.70 9.40 -3.33
C VAL A 140 0.45 10.08 -2.00
N GLU A 141 -0.57 10.91 -1.94
CA GLU A 141 -0.89 11.76 -0.78
C GLU A 141 -2.34 11.63 -0.33
N ASN A 142 -2.68 12.19 0.83
CA ASN A 142 -4.01 12.07 1.44
C ASN A 142 -4.65 13.41 1.86
N VAL A 143 -4.02 14.55 1.62
CA VAL A 143 -4.46 15.84 2.20
C VAL A 143 -4.60 16.99 1.21
N SER A 144 -4.31 16.79 -0.09
CA SER A 144 -4.22 17.89 -1.05
C SER A 144 -5.56 18.49 -1.49
N THR A 145 -6.67 17.81 -1.27
CA THR A 145 -8.00 18.30 -1.66
C THR A 145 -8.99 18.37 -0.51
N GLN A 146 -9.99 19.26 -0.63
CA GLN A 146 -11.09 19.33 0.33
C GLN A 146 -11.89 18.01 0.38
N GLU A 147 -11.92 17.26 -0.71
CA GLU A 147 -12.59 15.96 -0.79
C GLU A 147 -11.84 14.91 0.06
N SER A 148 -10.52 14.84 -0.05
CA SER A 148 -9.71 13.92 0.78
C SER A 148 -9.82 14.27 2.26
N ILE A 149 -9.76 15.54 2.63
CA ILE A 149 -9.89 15.99 4.02
C ILE A 149 -11.26 15.59 4.61
N LYS A 150 -12.31 15.70 3.82
CA LYS A 150 -13.69 15.42 4.27
C LYS A 150 -14.04 13.94 4.33
N ASN A 151 -13.61 13.16 3.34
CA ASN A 151 -14.11 11.80 3.11
C ASN A 151 -13.11 10.70 3.51
N LEU A 152 -11.84 11.02 3.64
CA LEU A 152 -10.80 10.05 3.94
C LEU A 152 -10.59 9.89 5.45
N ASN A 153 -10.78 8.68 5.93
CA ASN A 153 -10.29 8.25 7.23
C ASN A 153 -9.12 7.29 7.01
N THR A 154 -7.90 7.77 7.21
CA THR A 154 -6.67 7.01 6.93
C THR A 154 -6.56 5.74 7.78
N LYS A 155 -7.05 5.76 9.03
CA LYS A 155 -7.11 4.53 9.85
C LYS A 155 -8.03 3.49 9.21
N THR A 156 -9.21 3.88 8.77
CA THR A 156 -10.16 2.97 8.10
C THR A 156 -9.55 2.39 6.83
N LEU A 157 -8.95 3.23 5.99
CA LEU A 157 -8.25 2.82 4.78
C LEU A 157 -7.15 1.78 5.09
N MET A 158 -6.29 2.08 6.06
CA MET A 158 -5.06 1.31 6.29
C MET A 158 -5.26 0.09 7.21
N SER A 159 -6.32 0.03 8.02
CA SER A 159 -6.59 -1.12 8.91
C SER A 159 -7.15 -2.34 8.20
N SER A 160 -7.68 -2.18 6.99
CA SER A 160 -8.24 -3.28 6.17
C SER A 160 -7.20 -3.80 5.18
N THR A 161 -6.86 -5.08 5.27
CA THR A 161 -5.94 -5.74 4.34
C THR A 161 -6.45 -5.69 2.90
N SER A 162 -7.75 -5.92 2.69
CA SER A 162 -8.35 -5.88 1.35
C SER A 162 -8.28 -4.49 0.73
N THR A 163 -8.46 -3.44 1.53
CA THR A 163 -8.39 -2.05 1.04
C THR A 163 -6.95 -1.67 0.68
N ARG A 164 -5.98 -2.04 1.54
CA ARG A 164 -4.56 -1.82 1.22
C ARG A 164 -4.14 -2.55 -0.06
N LYS A 165 -4.48 -3.84 -0.18
CA LYS A 165 -4.19 -4.64 -1.40
C LYS A 165 -4.78 -3.98 -2.64
N LYS A 166 -6.05 -3.60 -2.61
CA LYS A 166 -6.74 -2.93 -3.73
C LYS A 166 -6.06 -1.62 -4.13
N LEU A 167 -5.65 -0.80 -3.15
CA LEU A 167 -4.92 0.45 -3.43
C LEU A 167 -3.56 0.16 -4.07
N ILE A 168 -2.79 -0.78 -3.50
CA ILE A 168 -1.48 -1.18 -4.04
C ILE A 168 -1.61 -1.71 -5.46
N GLU A 169 -2.54 -2.62 -5.73
CA GLU A 169 -2.77 -3.17 -7.08
C GLU A 169 -3.08 -2.08 -8.11
N LYS A 170 -3.94 -1.12 -7.75
CA LYS A 170 -4.24 0.02 -8.62
C LYS A 170 -3.01 0.87 -8.89
N LEU A 171 -2.24 1.21 -7.86
CA LEU A 171 -1.00 1.99 -8.00
C LEU A 171 0.05 1.25 -8.85
N MET A 172 0.18 -0.05 -8.68
CA MET A 172 1.06 -0.86 -9.53
C MET A 172 0.63 -0.85 -11.00
N ASN A 173 -0.67 -0.84 -11.28
CA ASN A 173 -1.19 -0.71 -12.66
C ASN A 173 -0.93 0.69 -13.24
N GLU A 174 -0.96 1.74 -12.42
CA GLU A 174 -0.55 3.09 -12.86
C GLU A 174 0.92 3.10 -13.27
N ALA A 175 1.80 2.45 -12.49
CA ALA A 175 3.22 2.34 -12.83
C ALA A 175 3.44 1.61 -14.16
N ASP A 176 2.70 0.52 -14.42
CA ASP A 176 2.75 -0.21 -15.69
C ASP A 176 2.24 0.67 -16.86
N THR A 177 1.21 1.46 -16.61
CA THR A 177 0.56 2.29 -17.63
C THR A 177 1.43 3.48 -18.05
N TYR A 178 2.02 4.16 -17.08
CA TYR A 178 2.75 5.41 -17.31
C TYR A 178 4.27 5.23 -17.35
N GLY A 179 4.82 4.15 -16.81
CA GLY A 179 6.23 3.81 -16.88
C GLY A 179 7.14 4.63 -15.95
N PHE A 180 6.62 5.17 -14.85
CA PHE A 180 7.45 5.87 -13.85
C PHE A 180 8.23 4.90 -12.97
N ASP A 181 9.27 5.39 -12.27
CA ASP A 181 10.32 4.56 -11.66
C ASP A 181 10.09 4.21 -10.19
N GLY A 182 9.07 4.76 -9.57
CA GLY A 182 8.78 4.49 -8.16
C GLY A 182 7.70 5.40 -7.57
N PHE A 183 7.54 5.30 -6.26
CA PHE A 183 6.54 6.08 -5.52
C PHE A 183 7.18 6.88 -4.40
N ASN A 184 6.63 8.05 -4.15
CA ASN A 184 6.80 8.81 -2.91
C ASN A 184 5.49 8.77 -2.14
N LEU A 185 5.49 8.20 -0.93
CA LEU A 185 4.29 8.07 -0.09
C LEU A 185 4.28 9.20 0.93
N ASP A 186 3.44 10.20 0.69
CA ASP A 186 3.33 11.42 1.50
C ASP A 186 1.98 11.49 2.23
N PHE A 187 1.79 10.61 3.22
CA PHE A 187 0.60 10.59 4.05
C PHE A 187 0.80 11.46 5.28
N GLU A 188 0.09 12.57 5.34
CA GLU A 188 0.17 13.55 6.41
C GLU A 188 -0.94 13.42 7.46
N SER A 189 -0.76 14.11 8.58
CA SER A 189 -1.75 14.23 9.66
C SER A 189 -2.25 12.89 10.20
N LEU A 190 -1.37 11.87 10.21
CA LEU A 190 -1.69 10.54 10.70
C LEU A 190 -1.91 10.55 12.20
N LYS A 191 -3.10 10.11 12.63
CA LYS A 191 -3.36 9.85 14.05
C LYS A 191 -2.55 8.64 14.52
N ALA A 192 -2.13 8.65 15.80
CA ALA A 192 -1.31 7.57 16.39
C ALA A 192 -1.90 6.17 16.17
N GLU A 193 -3.22 6.05 16.23
CA GLU A 193 -3.95 4.80 16.01
C GLU A 193 -3.89 4.28 14.56
N ALA A 194 -3.54 5.11 13.58
CA ALA A 194 -3.33 4.71 12.20
C ALA A 194 -1.88 4.24 11.94
N GLY A 195 -0.94 4.63 12.81
CA GLY A 195 0.49 4.40 12.62
C GLY A 195 0.88 2.94 12.34
N PRO A 196 0.48 1.95 13.16
CA PRO A 196 0.81 0.54 12.92
C PRO A 196 0.26 0.02 11.58
N HIS A 197 -0.91 0.48 11.16
CA HIS A 197 -1.54 0.10 9.90
C HIS A 197 -0.85 0.74 8.70
N TYR A 198 -0.39 1.98 8.86
CA TYR A 198 0.40 2.66 7.84
C TYR A 198 1.76 2.01 7.64
N VAL A 199 2.44 1.63 8.73
CA VAL A 199 3.69 0.86 8.65
C VAL A 199 3.47 -0.46 7.88
N GLN A 200 2.35 -1.14 8.11
CA GLN A 200 2.02 -2.36 7.37
C GLN A 200 1.77 -2.07 5.87
N PHE A 201 1.07 -0.98 5.55
CA PHE A 201 0.90 -0.55 4.16
C PHE A 201 2.26 -0.29 3.47
N ILE A 202 3.18 0.42 4.13
CA ILE A 202 4.54 0.66 3.61
C ILE A 202 5.27 -0.67 3.32
N ARG A 203 5.17 -1.66 4.21
CA ARG A 203 5.77 -2.98 4.01
C ARG A 203 5.21 -3.69 2.78
N GLU A 204 3.89 -3.73 2.67
CA GLU A 204 3.19 -4.37 1.54
C GLU A 204 3.50 -3.65 0.21
N MET A 205 3.47 -2.32 0.20
CA MET A 205 3.82 -1.49 -0.96
C MET A 205 5.28 -1.70 -1.38
N SER A 206 6.20 -1.74 -0.42
CA SER A 206 7.62 -1.97 -0.65
C SER A 206 7.90 -3.34 -1.32
N VAL A 207 7.18 -4.39 -0.92
CA VAL A 207 7.26 -5.70 -1.58
C VAL A 207 6.75 -5.62 -3.02
N ALA A 208 5.58 -4.98 -3.22
CA ALA A 208 4.99 -4.83 -4.54
C ALA A 208 5.91 -4.05 -5.50
N CYS A 209 6.51 -2.95 -5.03
CA CYS A 209 7.46 -2.16 -5.79
C CYS A 209 8.69 -3.01 -6.19
N ARG A 210 9.33 -3.68 -5.25
CA ARG A 210 10.51 -4.51 -5.55
C ARG A 210 10.22 -5.62 -6.54
N ASN A 211 9.06 -6.26 -6.46
CA ASN A 211 8.66 -7.29 -7.41
C ASN A 211 8.48 -6.75 -8.84
N LYS A 212 8.29 -5.45 -8.99
CA LYS A 212 8.21 -4.75 -10.29
C LYS A 212 9.50 -4.05 -10.71
N GLY A 213 10.51 -4.04 -9.86
CA GLY A 213 11.75 -3.30 -10.13
C GLY A 213 11.64 -1.78 -9.92
N LEU A 214 10.69 -1.35 -9.05
CA LEU A 214 10.45 0.04 -8.69
C LEU A 214 11.11 0.41 -7.38
#